data_79cfa4a95ec9cf1b294f738634cd58c8
#
_entry.id   79cfa4a95ec9cf1b294f738634cd58c8
#
_cell.length_a   1.000
_cell.length_b   1.000
_cell.length_c   1.000
_cell.angle_alpha   90.00
_cell.angle_beta   90.00
_cell.angle_gamma   90.00
#
_symmetry.space_group_name_H-M   'P 1'
#
loop_
_entity.id
_entity.type
_entity.pdbx_description
1 polymer ?
#
loop_
_entity_poly.entity_id
_entity_poly.type
_entity_poly.pdbx_seq_one_letter_code
_entity_poly.pdbx_strand_id
1 'polypeptide(L)'
;MESEDILKSAIESGQNLPADIDRMDKETVEKLTQSAIQSENLPALMSLAKINKKVVSNSLQLDKLVSLGRVAGKGGVVSSRLYFMVRGELDVKRKRMFRRLARTSLLKQSLRIAGEGLRGDIMKQSAYQAGMDFDLEVTMEEMLEKYSDGLPVLGMNDIVGIDRIQRKKSGILILDTSGSMVGERNINAALSSAILAHSMRKDDYSVIAFNTKAFLIKKFNEELKVQDIVDRILDLEAIGHTNIEDALKLSSKELKKLKTRFKWAILFTDGVYNKGKDPRYLAKEFPKLHVVNLPGKKWGQKVCQDLAKLSGGKYVAIAKYSEAPRALMKILRSPW
;
A
#
# COMPACT_ATOMS: atom_id res chain seq x y z
N MET A 1 23.23 23.77 27.64
CA MET A 1 22.31 23.67 28.74
C MET A 1 20.91 24.17 28.38
N GLU A 2 20.68 25.47 28.16
CA GLU A 2 19.31 25.97 27.82
C GLU A 2 18.69 25.35 26.56
N SER A 3 19.45 25.14 25.50
CA SER A 3 18.92 24.52 24.26
C SER A 3 18.56 23.04 24.41
N GLU A 4 19.28 22.30 25.27
CA GLU A 4 19.02 20.88 25.56
C GLU A 4 17.72 20.71 26.37
N ASP A 5 17.51 21.57 27.36
CA ASP A 5 16.30 21.54 28.20
C ASP A 5 15.04 21.94 27.43
N ILE A 6 15.15 22.89 26.48
CA ILE A 6 14.07 23.28 25.58
C ILE A 6 13.69 22.11 24.67
N LEU A 7 14.67 21.41 24.08
CA LEU A 7 14.44 20.27 23.20
C LEU A 7 13.82 19.09 23.95
N LYS A 8 14.27 18.84 25.18
CA LYS A 8 13.70 17.81 26.07
C LYS A 8 12.25 18.11 26.39
N SER A 9 11.91 19.33 26.77
CA SER A 9 10.55 19.78 27.04
C SER A 9 9.65 19.65 25.80
N ALA A 10 10.15 19.99 24.60
CA ALA A 10 9.43 19.80 23.36
C ALA A 10 9.14 18.32 23.05
N ILE A 11 10.10 17.42 23.33
CA ILE A 11 9.92 15.98 23.16
C ILE A 11 8.87 15.46 24.14
N GLU A 12 8.94 15.85 25.40
CA GLU A 12 8.00 15.44 26.45
C GLU A 12 6.58 15.94 26.20
N SER A 13 6.42 17.11 25.57
CA SER A 13 5.11 17.65 25.13
C SER A 13 4.59 17.06 23.82
N GLY A 14 5.29 16.08 23.24
CA GLY A 14 4.87 15.40 22.01
C GLY A 14 5.12 16.20 20.73
N GLN A 15 5.91 17.28 20.78
CA GLN A 15 6.25 18.10 19.62
C GLN A 15 7.34 17.44 18.76
N ASN A 16 7.38 17.82 17.49
CA ASN A 16 8.47 17.43 16.60
C ASN A 16 9.71 18.27 16.89
N LEU A 17 10.89 17.65 16.78
CA LEU A 17 12.14 18.41 16.84
C LEU A 17 12.28 19.30 15.60
N PRO A 18 12.84 20.51 15.73
CA PRO A 18 13.15 21.39 14.61
C PRO A 18 14.01 20.70 13.55
N ALA A 19 13.86 21.11 12.28
CA ALA A 19 14.57 20.47 11.16
C ALA A 19 16.07 20.76 11.11
N ASP A 20 16.51 21.83 11.77
CA ASP A 20 17.88 22.39 11.66
C ASP A 20 18.86 21.80 12.70
N ILE A 21 18.53 20.67 13.32
CA ILE A 21 19.34 20.06 14.39
C ILE A 21 20.34 19.06 13.78
N ASP A 22 21.19 19.49 12.87
CA ASP A 22 22.12 18.57 12.18
C ASP A 22 23.42 18.27 12.96
N ARG A 23 23.71 18.97 14.07
CA ARG A 23 24.97 18.82 14.82
C ARG A 23 24.73 18.73 16.32
N MET A 24 24.41 17.53 16.80
CA MET A 24 24.42 17.22 18.21
C MET A 24 25.55 16.25 18.54
N ASP A 25 26.13 16.42 19.73
CA ASP A 25 27.05 15.45 20.28
C ASP A 25 26.33 14.15 20.65
N LYS A 26 27.09 13.06 20.76
CA LYS A 26 26.54 11.74 20.99
C LYS A 26 25.77 11.64 22.32
N GLU A 27 26.25 12.31 23.36
CA GLU A 27 25.67 12.28 24.71
C GLU A 27 24.29 12.97 24.74
N THR A 28 24.17 14.13 24.10
CA THR A 28 22.89 14.86 23.96
C THR A 28 21.86 14.03 23.16
N VAL A 29 22.27 13.41 22.05
CA VAL A 29 21.37 12.52 21.28
C VAL A 29 20.90 11.33 22.13
N GLU A 30 21.76 10.76 23.00
CA GLU A 30 21.38 9.66 23.89
C GLU A 30 20.35 10.07 24.93
N LYS A 31 20.57 11.20 25.61
CA LYS A 31 19.62 11.76 26.60
C LYS A 31 18.26 12.08 25.97
N LEU A 32 18.25 12.75 24.84
CA LEU A 32 17.02 13.08 24.10
C LEU A 32 16.32 11.82 23.58
N THR A 33 17.08 10.80 23.18
CA THR A 33 16.50 9.51 22.75
C THR A 33 15.79 8.80 23.94
N GLN A 34 16.38 8.83 25.11
CA GLN A 34 15.74 8.26 26.31
C GLN A 34 14.45 9.00 26.67
N SER A 35 14.47 10.34 26.64
CA SER A 35 13.26 11.14 26.85
C SER A 35 12.19 10.85 25.78
N ALA A 36 12.56 10.74 24.51
CA ALA A 36 11.63 10.42 23.43
C ALA A 36 11.03 9.00 23.55
N ILE A 37 11.79 8.04 24.09
CA ILE A 37 11.29 6.70 24.39
C ILE A 37 10.31 6.73 25.56
N GLN A 38 10.61 7.47 26.63
CA GLN A 38 9.75 7.58 27.81
C GLN A 38 8.43 8.28 27.49
N SER A 39 8.47 9.32 26.67
CA SER A 39 7.27 10.05 26.23
C SER A 39 6.56 9.39 25.03
N GLU A 40 7.05 8.22 24.57
CA GLU A 40 6.51 7.48 23.42
C GLU A 40 6.43 8.33 22.13
N ASN A 41 7.31 9.32 21.97
CA ASN A 41 7.34 10.26 20.86
C ASN A 41 8.11 9.66 19.65
N LEU A 42 7.39 8.87 18.82
CA LEU A 42 7.96 8.26 17.59
C LEU A 42 8.50 9.28 16.57
N PRO A 43 7.83 10.42 16.30
CA PRO A 43 8.37 11.46 15.43
C PRO A 43 9.72 12.02 15.90
N ALA A 44 9.88 12.27 17.20
CA ALA A 44 11.16 12.73 17.76
C ALA A 44 12.25 11.66 17.61
N LEU A 45 11.95 10.39 17.90
CA LEU A 45 12.87 9.27 17.65
C LEU A 45 13.31 9.18 16.19
N MET A 46 12.41 9.45 15.25
CA MET A 46 12.74 9.45 13.83
C MET A 46 13.68 10.62 13.47
N SER A 47 13.49 11.79 14.05
CA SER A 47 14.39 12.94 13.86
C SER A 47 15.78 12.67 14.45
N LEU A 48 15.86 12.13 15.65
CA LEU A 48 17.12 11.73 16.30
C LEU A 48 17.84 10.60 15.53
N ALA A 49 17.10 9.66 14.95
CA ALA A 49 17.68 8.58 14.12
C ALA A 49 18.28 9.10 12.80
N LYS A 50 17.86 10.26 12.28
CA LYS A 50 18.52 10.92 11.16
C LYS A 50 19.90 11.43 11.54
N ILE A 51 20.04 11.93 12.76
CA ILE A 51 21.30 12.46 13.29
C ILE A 51 22.26 11.31 13.64
N ASN A 52 21.82 10.35 14.46
CA ASN A 52 22.65 9.22 14.86
C ASN A 52 21.88 7.91 15.02
N LYS A 53 21.88 7.08 13.97
CA LYS A 53 21.18 5.79 13.94
C LYS A 53 21.68 4.80 14.99
N LYS A 54 22.99 4.79 15.28
CA LYS A 54 23.59 3.84 16.23
C LYS A 54 23.15 4.13 17.65
N VAL A 55 23.13 5.40 18.06
CA VAL A 55 22.68 5.80 19.41
C VAL A 55 21.22 5.42 19.61
N VAL A 56 20.35 5.81 18.68
CA VAL A 56 18.93 5.48 18.77
C VAL A 56 18.71 3.97 18.78
N SER A 57 19.41 3.22 17.92
CA SER A 57 19.32 1.76 17.88
C SER A 57 19.74 1.10 19.20
N ASN A 58 20.81 1.57 19.84
CA ASN A 58 21.28 1.04 21.11
C ASN A 58 20.31 1.31 22.26
N SER A 59 19.63 2.45 22.24
CA SER A 59 18.64 2.84 23.24
C SER A 59 17.30 2.10 23.09
N LEU A 60 17.00 1.53 21.91
CA LEU A 60 15.79 0.76 21.62
C LEU A 60 15.92 -0.68 22.15
N GLN A 61 15.81 -0.85 23.47
CA GLN A 61 15.77 -2.17 24.14
C GLN A 61 14.41 -2.86 23.93
N LEU A 62 14.33 -4.18 24.18
CA LEU A 62 13.13 -4.99 23.89
C LEU A 62 11.89 -4.54 24.67
N ASP A 63 12.04 -4.21 25.97
CA ASP A 63 10.99 -3.67 26.82
C ASP A 63 10.44 -2.34 26.31
N LYS A 64 11.32 -1.46 25.85
CA LYS A 64 10.98 -0.17 25.26
C LYS A 64 10.27 -0.33 23.91
N LEU A 65 10.67 -1.29 23.09
CA LEU A 65 9.96 -1.62 21.85
C LEU A 65 8.52 -2.09 22.13
N VAL A 66 8.28 -2.81 23.23
CA VAL A 66 6.92 -3.22 23.61
C VAL A 66 6.06 -2.03 23.97
N SER A 67 6.56 -1.07 24.78
CA SER A 67 5.81 0.15 25.14
C SER A 67 5.49 1.00 23.89
N LEU A 68 6.47 1.24 23.02
CA LEU A 68 6.27 1.93 21.74
C LEU A 68 5.25 1.22 20.84
N GLY A 69 5.09 -0.09 20.97
CA GLY A 69 4.09 -0.89 20.23
C GLY A 69 2.65 -0.48 20.51
N ARG A 70 2.35 0.01 21.71
CA ARG A 70 1.01 0.50 22.09
C ARG A 70 0.64 1.75 21.31
N VAL A 71 1.61 2.62 21.01
CA VAL A 71 1.43 3.87 20.27
C VAL A 71 1.63 3.70 18.77
N ALA A 72 2.40 2.70 18.34
CA ALA A 72 2.70 2.44 16.93
C ALA A 72 1.43 2.33 16.06
N GLY A 73 0.35 1.78 16.61
CA GLY A 73 -0.94 1.70 15.93
C GLY A 73 -1.65 3.05 15.72
N LYS A 74 -1.31 4.08 16.50
CA LYS A 74 -1.82 5.45 16.36
C LYS A 74 -0.92 6.29 15.44
N GLY A 75 0.39 5.97 15.37
CA GLY A 75 1.40 6.71 14.63
C GLY A 75 1.43 6.45 13.09
N GLY A 76 0.49 5.70 12.55
CA GLY A 76 0.45 5.42 11.11
C GLY A 76 1.71 4.72 10.61
N VAL A 77 2.41 5.27 9.62
CA VAL A 77 3.64 4.68 9.02
C VAL A 77 4.93 5.08 9.76
N VAL A 78 4.86 5.89 10.82
CA VAL A 78 6.06 6.44 11.49
C VAL A 78 6.92 5.31 12.07
N SER A 79 6.31 4.34 12.74
CA SER A 79 7.03 3.16 13.28
C SER A 79 7.73 2.35 12.19
N SER A 80 7.12 2.24 11.01
CA SER A 80 7.73 1.55 9.87
C SER A 80 8.91 2.34 9.30
N ARG A 81 8.82 3.67 9.24
CA ARG A 81 9.94 4.54 8.82
C ARG A 81 11.10 4.42 9.79
N LEU A 82 10.84 4.51 11.09
CA LEU A 82 11.88 4.35 12.11
C LEU A 82 12.54 2.97 12.02
N TYR A 83 11.76 1.89 11.82
CA TYR A 83 12.29 0.54 11.60
C TYR A 83 13.29 0.51 10.44
N PHE A 84 12.93 1.05 9.27
CA PHE A 84 13.82 1.07 8.10
C PHE A 84 15.10 1.88 8.33
N MET A 85 15.04 2.94 9.14
CA MET A 85 16.21 3.77 9.46
C MET A 85 17.21 3.04 10.35
N VAL A 86 16.74 2.28 11.34
CA VAL A 86 17.60 1.67 12.36
C VAL A 86 17.85 0.17 12.15
N ARG A 87 17.14 -0.51 11.24
CA ARG A 87 17.17 -1.99 11.06
C ARG A 87 18.55 -2.58 10.80
N GLY A 88 19.46 -1.80 10.20
CA GLY A 88 20.84 -2.20 9.95
C GLY A 88 21.70 -2.28 11.18
N GLU A 89 21.34 -1.55 12.24
CA GLU A 89 22.08 -1.46 13.51
C GLU A 89 21.46 -2.36 14.60
N LEU A 90 20.31 -3.00 14.34
CA LEU A 90 19.62 -3.86 15.29
C LEU A 90 20.13 -5.31 15.22
N ASP A 91 20.26 -5.96 16.38
CA ASP A 91 20.45 -7.40 16.43
C ASP A 91 19.20 -8.17 15.94
N VAL A 92 19.34 -9.46 15.68
CA VAL A 92 18.31 -10.31 15.09
C VAL A 92 17.02 -10.30 15.94
N LYS A 93 17.11 -10.29 17.27
CA LYS A 93 15.97 -10.36 18.19
C LYS A 93 15.19 -9.03 18.19
N ARG A 94 15.89 -7.89 18.34
CA ARG A 94 15.30 -6.55 18.26
C ARG A 94 14.75 -6.24 16.88
N LYS A 95 15.46 -6.63 15.80
CA LYS A 95 15.00 -6.48 14.41
C LYS A 95 13.67 -7.22 14.19
N ARG A 96 13.54 -8.47 14.65
CA ARG A 96 12.30 -9.26 14.54
C ARG A 96 11.14 -8.60 15.31
N MET A 97 11.39 -8.14 16.52
CA MET A 97 10.39 -7.46 17.34
C MET A 97 9.91 -6.16 16.70
N PHE A 98 10.84 -5.30 16.28
CA PHE A 98 10.51 -4.02 15.67
C PHE A 98 9.79 -4.20 14.32
N ARG A 99 10.19 -5.19 13.50
CA ARG A 99 9.45 -5.55 12.29
C ARG A 99 8.00 -5.90 12.60
N ARG A 100 7.74 -6.68 13.67
CA ARG A 100 6.37 -7.00 14.09
C ARG A 100 5.55 -5.75 14.43
N LEU A 101 6.14 -4.76 15.08
CA LEU A 101 5.48 -3.48 15.37
C LEU A 101 5.19 -2.70 14.07
N ALA A 102 6.17 -2.58 13.20
CA ALA A 102 6.02 -1.93 11.89
C ALA A 102 4.90 -2.58 11.06
N ARG A 103 4.87 -3.92 10.99
CA ARG A 103 3.81 -4.68 10.34
C ARG A 103 2.43 -4.37 10.92
N THR A 104 2.28 -4.40 12.25
CA THR A 104 0.99 -4.14 12.91
C THR A 104 0.46 -2.74 12.58
N SER A 105 1.33 -1.75 12.53
CA SER A 105 1.00 -0.39 12.13
C SER A 105 0.50 -0.30 10.67
N LEU A 106 1.21 -0.96 9.75
CA LEU A 106 0.84 -0.99 8.34
C LEU A 106 -0.49 -1.71 8.10
N LEU A 107 -0.73 -2.84 8.79
CA LEU A 107 -1.98 -3.58 8.69
C LEU A 107 -3.19 -2.77 9.19
N LYS A 108 -3.06 -2.08 10.33
CA LYS A 108 -4.13 -1.19 10.82
C LYS A 108 -4.42 -0.06 9.84
N GLN A 109 -3.39 0.53 9.24
CA GLN A 109 -3.57 1.59 8.26
C GLN A 109 -4.16 1.06 6.95
N SER A 110 -3.76 -0.13 6.49
CA SER A 110 -4.31 -0.74 5.28
C SER A 110 -5.81 -1.02 5.40
N LEU A 111 -6.25 -1.54 6.55
CA LEU A 111 -7.68 -1.74 6.84
C LEU A 111 -8.47 -0.43 6.82
N ARG A 112 -7.92 0.65 7.42
CA ARG A 112 -8.55 1.97 7.40
C ARG A 112 -8.72 2.53 5.96
N ILE A 113 -7.75 2.28 5.08
CA ILE A 113 -7.77 2.79 3.70
C ILE A 113 -8.62 1.89 2.79
N ALA A 114 -8.53 0.58 2.92
CA ALA A 114 -9.30 -0.36 2.13
C ALA A 114 -10.82 -0.25 2.41
N GLY A 115 -11.19 0.08 3.65
CA GLY A 115 -12.58 0.17 4.08
C GLY A 115 -13.28 -1.19 3.98
N GLU A 116 -14.57 -1.17 3.58
CA GLU A 116 -15.41 -2.38 3.46
C GLU A 116 -15.11 -3.25 2.22
N GLY A 117 -14.08 -2.91 1.44
CA GLY A 117 -13.71 -3.60 0.21
C GLY A 117 -14.25 -2.93 -1.06
N LEU A 118 -14.19 -3.66 -2.17
CA LEU A 118 -14.69 -3.19 -3.46
C LEU A 118 -16.15 -3.61 -3.62
N ARG A 119 -17.02 -2.68 -4.06
CA ARG A 119 -18.40 -3.01 -4.43
C ARG A 119 -18.41 -3.81 -5.74
N GLY A 120 -19.40 -4.69 -5.89
CA GLY A 120 -19.63 -5.41 -7.13
C GLY A 120 -19.88 -4.46 -8.31
N ASP A 121 -19.45 -4.87 -9.50
CA ASP A 121 -19.49 -4.06 -10.73
C ASP A 121 -20.56 -4.54 -11.74
N ILE A 122 -21.24 -5.63 -11.43
CA ILE A 122 -22.42 -6.08 -12.18
C ILE A 122 -23.66 -5.84 -11.31
N MET A 123 -24.62 -5.11 -11.83
CA MET A 123 -25.96 -5.04 -11.28
C MET A 123 -26.77 -6.19 -11.91
N LYS A 124 -27.34 -7.06 -11.09
CA LYS A 124 -28.26 -8.11 -11.50
C LYS A 124 -29.58 -7.86 -10.80
N GLN A 125 -30.64 -7.71 -11.56
CA GLN A 125 -31.98 -7.61 -11.03
C GLN A 125 -32.44 -9.00 -10.60
N SER A 126 -33.05 -9.09 -9.44
CA SER A 126 -33.65 -10.31 -8.89
C SER A 126 -34.75 -9.93 -7.90
N ALA A 127 -35.55 -10.90 -7.45
CA ALA A 127 -36.49 -10.65 -6.37
C ALA A 127 -35.75 -10.07 -5.15
N TYR A 128 -36.31 -9.05 -4.54
CA TYR A 128 -35.70 -8.35 -3.41
C TYR A 128 -35.47 -9.29 -2.23
N GLN A 129 -34.28 -9.19 -1.65
CA GLN A 129 -33.95 -9.84 -0.39
C GLN A 129 -33.39 -8.79 0.59
N ALA A 130 -33.61 -9.00 1.88
CA ALA A 130 -33.14 -8.09 2.91
C ALA A 130 -31.62 -7.82 2.79
N GLY A 131 -31.24 -6.55 2.66
CA GLY A 131 -29.85 -6.12 2.48
C GLY A 131 -29.44 -5.83 1.02
N MET A 132 -30.30 -6.04 0.04
CA MET A 132 -30.08 -5.59 -1.35
C MET A 132 -30.43 -4.11 -1.53
N ASP A 133 -29.81 -3.49 -2.52
CA ASP A 133 -30.29 -2.20 -3.04
C ASP A 133 -31.64 -2.46 -3.76
N PHE A 134 -32.52 -1.47 -3.75
CA PHE A 134 -33.87 -1.57 -4.31
C PHE A 134 -33.93 -0.77 -5.62
N ASP A 135 -34.49 -1.40 -6.68
CA ASP A 135 -34.71 -0.77 -7.97
C ASP A 135 -36.15 -0.21 -8.07
N LEU A 136 -36.32 1.05 -7.74
CA LEU A 136 -37.62 1.71 -7.75
C LEU A 136 -38.22 1.78 -9.15
N GLU A 137 -37.41 2.11 -10.15
CA GLU A 137 -37.84 2.32 -11.53
C GLU A 137 -38.46 1.04 -12.12
N VAL A 138 -37.68 -0.04 -12.07
CA VAL A 138 -38.13 -1.36 -12.58
C VAL A 138 -39.26 -1.95 -11.75
N THR A 139 -39.26 -1.75 -10.43
CA THR A 139 -40.36 -2.18 -9.56
C THR A 139 -41.67 -1.50 -9.96
N MET A 140 -41.60 -0.19 -10.26
CA MET A 140 -42.78 0.58 -10.69
C MET A 140 -43.26 0.16 -12.10
N GLU A 141 -42.35 -0.08 -13.03
CA GLU A 141 -42.66 -0.56 -14.37
C GLU A 141 -43.36 -1.95 -14.31
N GLU A 142 -42.82 -2.92 -13.60
CA GLU A 142 -43.42 -4.25 -13.42
C GLU A 142 -44.79 -4.17 -12.73
N MET A 143 -44.97 -3.25 -11.79
CA MET A 143 -46.27 -3.01 -11.14
C MET A 143 -47.30 -2.48 -12.10
N LEU A 144 -46.95 -1.47 -12.92
CA LEU A 144 -47.88 -0.85 -13.89
C LEU A 144 -48.32 -1.84 -14.95
N GLU A 145 -47.42 -2.73 -15.38
CA GLU A 145 -47.76 -3.80 -16.34
C GLU A 145 -48.68 -4.86 -15.73
N LYS A 146 -48.48 -5.21 -14.44
CA LYS A 146 -49.24 -6.29 -13.76
C LYS A 146 -50.61 -5.85 -13.28
N TYR A 147 -50.81 -4.58 -12.99
CA TYR A 147 -52.03 -4.02 -12.39
C TYR A 147 -52.67 -2.96 -13.27
N SER A 148 -52.88 -3.24 -14.57
CA SER A 148 -53.48 -2.29 -15.52
C SER A 148 -54.93 -1.91 -15.18
N ASP A 149 -55.68 -2.72 -14.41
CA ASP A 149 -57.11 -2.55 -14.14
C ASP A 149 -57.48 -2.28 -12.66
N GLY A 150 -56.53 -1.80 -11.82
CA GLY A 150 -56.84 -1.54 -10.41
C GLY A 150 -55.76 -0.73 -9.69
N LEU A 151 -56.04 -0.38 -8.42
CA LEU A 151 -55.02 0.26 -7.58
C LEU A 151 -53.90 -0.76 -7.28
N PRO A 152 -52.65 -0.46 -7.63
CA PRO A 152 -51.56 -1.38 -7.41
C PRO A 152 -51.28 -1.57 -5.90
N VAL A 153 -51.32 -2.82 -5.43
CA VAL A 153 -50.94 -3.17 -4.05
C VAL A 153 -49.55 -3.75 -4.10
N LEU A 154 -48.58 -3.02 -3.57
CA LEU A 154 -47.17 -3.46 -3.54
C LEU A 154 -47.00 -4.62 -2.56
N GLY A 155 -46.72 -5.83 -3.05
CA GLY A 155 -46.28 -6.96 -2.28
C GLY A 155 -44.75 -7.06 -2.20
N MET A 156 -44.23 -7.71 -1.17
CA MET A 156 -42.79 -7.92 -1.06
C MET A 156 -42.18 -8.68 -2.26
N ASN A 157 -42.97 -9.49 -2.94
CA ASN A 157 -42.56 -10.25 -4.13
C ASN A 157 -42.51 -9.42 -5.41
N ASP A 158 -43.11 -8.24 -5.41
CA ASP A 158 -43.14 -7.33 -6.56
C ASP A 158 -41.94 -6.37 -6.53
N ILE A 159 -41.19 -6.35 -5.44
CA ILE A 159 -40.01 -5.49 -5.30
C ILE A 159 -38.83 -6.11 -6.04
N VAL A 160 -38.25 -5.33 -6.96
CA VAL A 160 -37.03 -5.71 -7.67
C VAL A 160 -35.81 -5.22 -6.89
N GLY A 161 -35.00 -6.18 -6.48
CA GLY A 161 -33.72 -5.92 -5.84
C GLY A 161 -32.58 -5.85 -6.84
N ILE A 162 -31.57 -5.04 -6.53
CA ILE A 162 -30.30 -4.98 -7.26
C ILE A 162 -29.25 -5.76 -6.49
N ASP A 163 -28.89 -6.94 -6.99
CA ASP A 163 -27.72 -7.67 -6.48
C ASP A 163 -26.45 -7.19 -7.21
N ARG A 164 -25.44 -6.79 -6.43
CA ARG A 164 -24.14 -6.37 -6.97
C ARG A 164 -23.19 -7.53 -7.00
N ILE A 165 -23.14 -8.21 -8.13
CA ILE A 165 -22.24 -9.34 -8.33
C ILE A 165 -20.85 -8.85 -8.71
N GLN A 166 -19.84 -9.27 -7.96
CA GLN A 166 -18.46 -8.99 -8.28
C GLN A 166 -17.94 -10.01 -9.31
N ARG A 167 -17.50 -9.51 -10.48
CA ARG A 167 -16.82 -10.37 -11.45
C ARG A 167 -15.49 -10.86 -10.87
N LYS A 168 -15.20 -12.14 -11.00
CA LYS A 168 -13.88 -12.66 -10.63
C LYS A 168 -12.84 -12.04 -11.54
N LYS A 169 -11.93 -11.27 -10.94
CA LYS A 169 -10.84 -10.57 -11.59
C LYS A 169 -9.52 -11.18 -11.15
N SER A 170 -8.51 -11.09 -11.98
CA SER A 170 -7.16 -11.49 -11.59
C SER A 170 -6.19 -10.35 -11.84
N GLY A 171 -5.45 -9.98 -10.82
CA GLY A 171 -4.60 -8.81 -10.88
C GLY A 171 -3.19 -9.03 -10.39
N ILE A 172 -2.23 -8.29 -10.98
CA ILE A 172 -0.86 -8.26 -10.48
C ILE A 172 -0.51 -6.86 -9.99
N LEU A 173 0.01 -6.79 -8.78
CA LEU A 173 0.65 -5.60 -8.25
C LEU A 173 2.16 -5.71 -8.45
N ILE A 174 2.74 -4.74 -9.15
CA ILE A 174 4.17 -4.70 -9.50
C ILE A 174 4.78 -3.49 -8.78
N LEU A 175 5.73 -3.75 -7.89
CA LEU A 175 6.25 -2.78 -6.95
C LEU A 175 7.74 -2.54 -7.17
N ASP A 176 8.08 -1.31 -7.47
CA ASP A 176 9.46 -0.84 -7.52
C ASP A 176 10.01 -0.70 -6.09
N THR A 177 10.97 -1.54 -5.76
CA THR A 177 11.69 -1.54 -4.48
C THR A 177 13.14 -1.10 -4.65
N SER A 178 13.50 -0.57 -5.83
CA SER A 178 14.83 -0.04 -6.14
C SER A 178 15.06 1.34 -5.50
N GLY A 179 16.31 1.69 -5.29
CA GLY A 179 16.80 3.05 -5.08
C GLY A 179 16.90 3.57 -3.65
N SER A 180 17.47 4.75 -3.56
CA SER A 180 18.09 5.41 -2.43
C SER A 180 17.16 6.03 -1.37
N MET A 181 15.86 5.99 -1.56
CA MET A 181 14.90 6.53 -0.58
C MET A 181 14.72 5.53 0.55
N VAL A 182 15.46 5.72 1.64
CA VAL A 182 15.54 4.85 2.81
C VAL A 182 14.16 4.38 3.28
N GLY A 183 13.74 3.21 2.81
CA GLY A 183 12.55 2.50 3.29
C GLY A 183 11.20 3.04 2.82
N GLU A 184 11.05 4.24 2.28
CA GLU A 184 9.75 4.79 1.90
C GLU A 184 9.06 3.99 0.78
N ARG A 185 9.82 3.55 -0.23
CA ARG A 185 9.28 2.69 -1.31
C ARG A 185 8.79 1.36 -0.74
N ASN A 186 9.57 0.71 0.12
CA ASN A 186 9.20 -0.57 0.72
C ASN A 186 7.99 -0.43 1.67
N ILE A 187 7.90 0.65 2.42
CA ILE A 187 6.74 0.94 3.28
C ILE A 187 5.47 1.08 2.45
N ASN A 188 5.53 1.88 1.38
CA ASN A 188 4.38 2.07 0.50
C ASN A 188 4.06 0.81 -0.31
N ALA A 189 5.07 0.03 -0.71
CA ALA A 189 4.89 -1.28 -1.32
C ALA A 189 4.17 -2.25 -0.38
N ALA A 190 4.59 -2.34 0.89
CA ALA A 190 3.96 -3.17 1.89
C ALA A 190 2.52 -2.72 2.19
N LEU A 191 2.30 -1.41 2.34
CA LEU A 191 0.98 -0.83 2.57
C LEU A 191 0.04 -1.06 1.38
N SER A 192 0.52 -0.82 0.15
CA SER A 192 -0.27 -1.05 -1.07
C SER A 192 -0.63 -2.53 -1.25
N SER A 193 0.30 -3.44 -0.95
CA SER A 193 0.04 -4.89 -1.00
C SER A 193 -0.98 -5.33 0.04
N ALA A 194 -0.93 -4.78 1.25
CA ALA A 194 -1.90 -5.07 2.29
C ALA A 194 -3.29 -4.52 1.93
N ILE A 195 -3.37 -3.33 1.33
CA ILE A 195 -4.63 -2.75 0.83
C ILE A 195 -5.21 -3.63 -0.28
N LEU A 196 -4.38 -4.05 -1.25
CA LEU A 196 -4.83 -4.95 -2.31
C LEU A 196 -5.38 -6.26 -1.73
N ALA A 197 -4.64 -6.86 -0.79
CA ALA A 197 -5.05 -8.11 -0.14
C ALA A 197 -6.40 -7.98 0.59
N HIS A 198 -6.64 -6.86 1.27
CA HIS A 198 -7.92 -6.59 1.92
C HIS A 198 -9.04 -6.28 0.93
N SER A 199 -8.73 -5.60 -0.18
CA SER A 199 -9.71 -5.24 -1.20
C SER A 199 -10.12 -6.40 -2.10
N MET A 200 -9.20 -7.36 -2.33
CA MET A 200 -9.38 -8.47 -3.25
C MET A 200 -9.53 -9.83 -2.55
N ARG A 201 -10.33 -9.88 -1.48
CA ARG A 201 -10.53 -11.13 -0.70
C ARG A 201 -11.12 -12.30 -1.50
N LYS A 202 -11.91 -12.01 -2.54
CA LYS A 202 -12.59 -13.00 -3.39
C LYS A 202 -11.93 -13.19 -4.74
N ASP A 203 -10.92 -12.38 -5.07
CA ASP A 203 -10.26 -12.34 -6.36
C ASP A 203 -8.86 -12.93 -6.29
N ASP A 204 -8.37 -13.43 -7.42
CA ASP A 204 -7.00 -13.92 -7.52
C ASP A 204 -6.04 -12.74 -7.74
N TYR A 205 -5.05 -12.60 -6.88
CA TYR A 205 -4.00 -11.59 -7.08
C TYR A 205 -2.61 -12.14 -6.82
N SER A 206 -1.64 -11.55 -7.51
CA SER A 206 -0.21 -11.78 -7.33
C SER A 206 0.49 -10.48 -6.96
N VAL A 207 1.57 -10.58 -6.25
CA VAL A 207 2.43 -9.43 -5.89
C VAL A 207 3.84 -9.73 -6.35
N ILE A 208 4.38 -8.83 -7.16
CA ILE A 208 5.75 -8.87 -7.68
C ILE A 208 6.47 -7.63 -7.15
N ALA A 209 7.67 -7.82 -6.63
CA ALA A 209 8.60 -6.74 -6.33
C ALA A 209 9.78 -6.82 -7.29
N PHE A 210 10.39 -5.67 -7.59
CA PHE A 210 11.57 -5.65 -8.43
C PHE A 210 12.58 -4.56 -8.03
N ASN A 211 13.81 -4.87 -8.30
CA ASN A 211 14.94 -3.96 -8.30
C ASN A 211 15.84 -4.31 -9.51
N THR A 212 17.02 -4.86 -9.31
CA THR A 212 17.90 -5.40 -10.35
C THR A 212 17.29 -6.61 -11.07
N LYS A 213 16.45 -7.39 -10.35
CA LYS A 213 15.66 -8.53 -10.83
C LYS A 213 14.25 -8.44 -10.27
N ALA A 214 13.32 -9.09 -10.96
CA ALA A 214 11.95 -9.23 -10.47
C ALA A 214 11.77 -10.57 -9.74
N PHE A 215 10.96 -10.56 -8.70
CA PHE A 215 10.65 -11.75 -7.90
C PHE A 215 9.22 -11.73 -7.36
N LEU A 216 8.65 -12.90 -7.26
CA LEU A 216 7.31 -13.12 -6.74
C LEU A 216 7.31 -13.03 -5.20
N ILE A 217 6.56 -12.08 -4.67
CA ILE A 217 6.24 -11.98 -3.24
C ILE A 217 5.08 -12.92 -2.90
N LYS A 218 4.04 -12.95 -3.76
CA LYS A 218 2.89 -13.83 -3.67
C LYS A 218 2.50 -14.32 -5.06
N LYS A 219 2.37 -15.64 -5.22
CA LYS A 219 1.83 -16.26 -6.44
C LYS A 219 0.30 -16.20 -6.45
N PHE A 220 -0.33 -16.35 -7.63
CA PHE A 220 -1.79 -16.38 -7.72
C PHE A 220 -2.43 -17.49 -6.87
N ASN A 221 -1.92 -18.71 -6.96
CA ASN A 221 -2.48 -19.88 -6.27
C ASN A 221 -1.92 -20.07 -4.86
N GLU A 222 -1.25 -19.07 -4.31
CA GLU A 222 -0.65 -19.14 -2.97
C GLU A 222 -1.60 -18.50 -1.96
N GLU A 223 -2.07 -19.27 -1.00
CA GLU A 223 -2.83 -18.77 0.14
C GLU A 223 -1.87 -18.23 1.19
N LEU A 224 -1.62 -16.92 1.15
CA LEU A 224 -0.80 -16.23 2.13
C LEU A 224 -1.65 -15.26 2.96
N LYS A 225 -1.41 -15.27 4.26
CA LYS A 225 -1.97 -14.25 5.15
C LYS A 225 -1.37 -12.88 4.79
N VAL A 226 -2.16 -11.84 4.90
CA VAL A 226 -1.72 -10.45 4.60
C VAL A 226 -0.46 -10.09 5.39
N GLN A 227 -0.35 -10.60 6.62
CA GLN A 227 0.81 -10.43 7.49
C GLN A 227 2.11 -10.93 6.86
N ASP A 228 2.06 -12.10 6.22
CA ASP A 228 3.24 -12.75 5.61
C ASP A 228 3.67 -12.01 4.34
N ILE A 229 2.71 -11.47 3.58
CA ILE A 229 3.01 -10.61 2.41
C ILE A 229 3.74 -9.34 2.86
N VAL A 230 3.23 -8.67 3.91
CA VAL A 230 3.86 -7.48 4.48
C VAL A 230 5.25 -7.80 5.01
N ASP A 231 5.43 -8.91 5.73
CA ASP A 231 6.74 -9.32 6.25
C ASP A 231 7.74 -9.59 5.14
N ARG A 232 7.35 -10.31 4.07
CA ARG A 232 8.21 -10.54 2.90
C ARG A 232 8.68 -9.23 2.26
N ILE A 233 7.82 -8.21 2.18
CA ILE A 233 8.18 -6.91 1.61
C ILE A 233 9.05 -6.09 2.57
N LEU A 234 8.78 -6.13 3.88
CA LEU A 234 9.60 -5.45 4.88
C LEU A 234 11.02 -6.02 4.98
N ASP A 235 11.20 -7.28 4.59
CA ASP A 235 12.52 -7.94 4.56
C ASP A 235 13.32 -7.59 3.29
N LEU A 236 12.70 -7.00 2.26
CA LEU A 236 13.41 -6.62 1.05
C LEU A 236 14.46 -5.54 1.33
N GLU A 237 15.61 -5.73 0.73
CA GLU A 237 16.63 -4.71 0.71
C GLU A 237 16.38 -3.78 -0.47
N ALA A 238 16.28 -2.47 -0.20
CA ALA A 238 16.15 -1.44 -1.22
C ALA A 238 17.52 -1.14 -1.84
N ILE A 239 18.16 -2.15 -2.44
CA ILE A 239 19.50 -2.08 -3.01
C ILE A 239 19.45 -2.51 -4.48
N GLY A 240 20.24 -1.84 -5.32
CA GLY A 240 20.47 -2.23 -6.70
C GLY A 240 19.85 -1.32 -7.74
N HIS A 241 19.91 -1.80 -8.99
CA HIS A 241 19.41 -1.13 -10.17
C HIS A 241 17.89 -1.28 -10.32
N THR A 242 17.29 -0.49 -11.20
CA THR A 242 15.88 -0.57 -11.55
C THR A 242 15.73 -1.25 -12.91
N ASN A 243 15.10 -2.43 -12.94
CA ASN A 243 14.87 -3.21 -14.15
C ASN A 243 13.36 -3.44 -14.37
N ILE A 244 12.70 -2.44 -14.97
CA ILE A 244 11.26 -2.49 -15.26
C ILE A 244 10.97 -3.59 -16.28
N GLU A 245 11.87 -3.82 -17.26
CA GLU A 245 11.71 -4.85 -18.27
C GLU A 245 11.52 -6.24 -17.65
N ASP A 246 12.37 -6.62 -16.70
CA ASP A 246 12.32 -7.92 -16.04
C ASP A 246 11.01 -8.08 -15.23
N ALA A 247 10.58 -7.01 -14.57
CA ALA A 247 9.32 -6.98 -13.83
C ALA A 247 8.11 -7.22 -14.77
N LEU A 248 8.06 -6.55 -15.90
CA LEU A 248 6.97 -6.72 -16.87
C LEU A 248 7.00 -8.10 -17.53
N LYS A 249 8.19 -8.64 -17.88
CA LYS A 249 8.32 -10.01 -18.39
C LYS A 249 7.78 -11.05 -17.41
N LEU A 250 8.17 -10.96 -16.15
CA LEU A 250 7.69 -11.87 -15.11
C LEU A 250 6.18 -11.75 -14.93
N SER A 251 5.66 -10.53 -14.90
CA SER A 251 4.23 -10.25 -14.73
C SER A 251 3.40 -10.75 -15.90
N SER A 252 3.84 -10.53 -17.15
CA SER A 252 3.18 -11.05 -18.35
C SER A 252 3.14 -12.58 -18.34
N LYS A 253 4.25 -13.23 -17.97
CA LYS A 253 4.32 -14.70 -17.86
C LYS A 253 3.34 -15.24 -16.83
N GLU A 254 3.20 -14.58 -15.66
CA GLU A 254 2.24 -14.98 -14.64
C GLU A 254 0.78 -14.76 -15.08
N LEU A 255 0.46 -13.64 -15.73
CA LEU A 255 -0.88 -13.36 -16.26
C LEU A 255 -1.30 -14.36 -17.36
N LYS A 256 -0.38 -14.81 -18.21
CA LYS A 256 -0.65 -15.78 -19.27
C LYS A 256 -1.07 -17.15 -18.72
N LYS A 257 -0.67 -17.52 -17.51
CA LYS A 257 -1.08 -18.79 -16.86
C LYS A 257 -2.54 -18.81 -16.43
N LEU A 258 -3.19 -17.67 -16.30
CA LEU A 258 -4.56 -17.56 -15.83
C LEU A 258 -5.55 -17.73 -16.97
N LYS A 259 -6.66 -18.40 -16.70
CA LYS A 259 -7.78 -18.56 -17.65
C LYS A 259 -8.86 -17.48 -17.51
N THR A 260 -8.79 -16.62 -16.51
CA THR A 260 -9.78 -15.55 -16.29
C THR A 260 -9.79 -14.55 -17.44
N ARG A 261 -11.00 -14.08 -17.80
CA ARG A 261 -11.19 -13.08 -18.87
C ARG A 261 -10.72 -11.67 -18.45
N PHE A 262 -10.94 -11.32 -17.19
CA PHE A 262 -10.62 -9.98 -16.66
C PHE A 262 -9.28 -9.99 -15.94
N LYS A 263 -8.24 -9.57 -16.67
CA LYS A 263 -6.87 -9.51 -16.15
C LYS A 263 -6.37 -8.07 -16.18
N TRP A 264 -5.63 -7.69 -15.14
CA TRP A 264 -5.03 -6.37 -15.05
C TRP A 264 -3.68 -6.42 -14.33
N ALA A 265 -2.89 -5.39 -14.52
CA ALA A 265 -1.68 -5.16 -13.74
C ALA A 265 -1.63 -3.70 -13.28
N ILE A 266 -1.06 -3.46 -12.10
CA ILE A 266 -0.77 -2.12 -11.59
C ILE A 266 0.72 -2.04 -11.30
N LEU A 267 1.41 -1.13 -11.96
CA LEU A 267 2.84 -0.87 -11.80
C LEU A 267 3.03 0.40 -10.98
N PHE A 268 3.80 0.29 -9.89
CA PHE A 268 4.29 1.40 -9.10
C PHE A 268 5.76 1.62 -9.40
N THR A 269 6.11 2.71 -10.05
CA THR A 269 7.51 3.07 -10.38
C THR A 269 7.61 4.57 -10.68
N ASP A 270 8.81 5.14 -10.57
CA ASP A 270 9.11 6.47 -11.09
C ASP A 270 9.46 6.46 -12.59
N GLY A 271 9.45 5.27 -13.22
CA GLY A 271 9.75 5.06 -14.62
C GLY A 271 11.23 5.21 -14.99
N VAL A 272 12.09 5.46 -14.02
CA VAL A 272 13.53 5.57 -14.22
C VAL A 272 14.15 4.17 -14.18
N TYR A 273 14.60 3.66 -15.29
CA TYR A 273 15.31 2.38 -15.38
C TYR A 273 16.77 2.60 -15.75
N ASN A 274 17.64 1.79 -15.19
CA ASN A 274 19.09 1.80 -15.45
C ASN A 274 19.63 0.39 -15.75
N LYS A 275 18.74 -0.60 -15.86
CA LYS A 275 19.02 -1.95 -16.29
C LYS A 275 17.87 -2.48 -17.14
N GLY A 276 18.20 -3.37 -18.10
CA GLY A 276 17.25 -3.89 -19.08
C GLY A 276 17.09 -2.96 -20.29
N LYS A 277 16.24 -3.38 -21.24
CA LYS A 277 15.86 -2.60 -22.42
C LYS A 277 14.69 -1.67 -22.09
N ASP A 278 14.35 -0.78 -23.04
CA ASP A 278 13.15 0.06 -22.94
C ASP A 278 11.91 -0.82 -22.70
N PRO A 279 11.20 -0.66 -21.58
CA PRO A 279 10.11 -1.57 -21.21
C PRO A 279 8.82 -1.36 -22.02
N ARG A 280 8.72 -0.31 -22.82
CA ARG A 280 7.48 0.08 -23.53
C ARG A 280 6.98 -0.97 -24.51
N TYR A 281 7.86 -1.76 -25.13
CA TYR A 281 7.46 -2.83 -26.04
C TYR A 281 6.63 -3.93 -25.35
N LEU A 282 6.79 -4.13 -24.06
CA LEU A 282 6.05 -5.12 -23.27
C LEU A 282 4.63 -4.66 -22.88
N ALA A 283 4.33 -3.37 -22.98
CA ALA A 283 3.03 -2.83 -22.57
C ALA A 283 1.86 -3.51 -23.30
N LYS A 284 2.06 -3.85 -24.59
CA LYS A 284 1.04 -4.53 -25.42
C LYS A 284 0.74 -5.98 -25.01
N GLU A 285 1.60 -6.58 -24.16
CA GLU A 285 1.36 -7.93 -23.64
C GLU A 285 0.33 -7.96 -22.49
N PHE A 286 -0.04 -6.79 -21.97
CA PHE A 286 -0.99 -6.66 -20.89
C PHE A 286 -2.37 -6.27 -21.41
N PRO A 287 -3.45 -6.96 -20.98
CA PRO A 287 -4.81 -6.53 -21.31
C PRO A 287 -5.12 -5.11 -20.80
N LYS A 288 -4.63 -4.79 -19.61
CA LYS A 288 -4.61 -3.44 -19.00
C LYS A 288 -3.44 -3.32 -18.03
N LEU A 289 -2.52 -2.41 -18.28
CA LEU A 289 -1.44 -2.05 -17.37
C LEU A 289 -1.67 -0.64 -16.83
N HIS A 290 -2.19 -0.54 -15.62
CA HIS A 290 -2.30 0.75 -14.93
C HIS A 290 -0.96 1.13 -14.34
N VAL A 291 -0.62 2.41 -14.36
CA VAL A 291 0.66 2.88 -13.84
C VAL A 291 0.43 3.98 -12.81
N VAL A 292 0.92 3.76 -11.61
CA VAL A 292 1.06 4.79 -10.57
C VAL A 292 2.49 5.31 -10.66
N ASN A 293 2.62 6.52 -11.18
CA ASN A 293 3.91 7.17 -11.32
C ASN A 293 4.33 7.80 -9.99
N LEU A 294 5.38 7.25 -9.41
CA LEU A 294 6.02 7.76 -8.20
C LEU A 294 6.82 9.03 -8.51
N PRO A 295 7.10 9.88 -7.51
CA PRO A 295 7.94 11.06 -7.69
C PRO A 295 9.31 10.69 -8.26
N GLY A 296 9.72 11.35 -9.35
CA GLY A 296 10.96 11.04 -10.04
C GLY A 296 11.27 12.02 -11.18
N LYS A 297 12.13 11.60 -12.11
CA LYS A 297 12.58 12.42 -13.25
C LYS A 297 11.51 12.53 -14.34
N LYS A 298 11.47 13.67 -15.07
CA LYS A 298 10.51 13.91 -16.16
C LYS A 298 10.53 12.84 -17.25
N TRP A 299 11.71 12.31 -17.63
CA TRP A 299 11.78 11.27 -18.64
C TRP A 299 11.18 9.93 -18.17
N GLY A 300 11.35 9.58 -16.89
CA GLY A 300 10.69 8.42 -16.30
C GLY A 300 9.17 8.55 -16.29
N GLN A 301 8.67 9.76 -15.98
CA GLN A 301 7.25 10.07 -16.06
C GLN A 301 6.70 9.79 -17.49
N LYS A 302 7.45 10.17 -18.52
CA LYS A 302 7.08 9.87 -19.92
C LYS A 302 7.00 8.37 -20.20
N VAL A 303 7.95 7.60 -19.69
CA VAL A 303 7.92 6.13 -19.79
C VAL A 303 6.65 5.56 -19.15
N CYS A 304 6.30 6.02 -17.93
CA CYS A 304 5.08 5.62 -17.23
C CYS A 304 3.80 5.95 -18.02
N GLN A 305 3.73 7.15 -18.62
CA GLN A 305 2.60 7.55 -19.46
C GLN A 305 2.47 6.65 -20.70
N ASP A 306 3.59 6.39 -21.37
CA ASP A 306 3.61 5.57 -22.58
C ASP A 306 3.21 4.11 -22.27
N LEU A 307 3.69 3.53 -21.17
CA LEU A 307 3.30 2.19 -20.71
C LEU A 307 1.79 2.08 -20.49
N ALA A 308 1.20 3.02 -19.77
CA ALA A 308 -0.24 3.03 -19.52
C ALA A 308 -1.04 3.23 -20.82
N LYS A 309 -0.63 4.16 -21.67
CA LYS A 309 -1.30 4.45 -22.95
C LYS A 309 -1.26 3.26 -23.91
N LEU A 310 -0.10 2.62 -24.07
CA LEU A 310 0.08 1.49 -25.00
C LEU A 310 -0.70 0.24 -24.60
N SER A 311 -1.02 0.07 -23.32
CA SER A 311 -1.79 -1.06 -22.77
C SER A 311 -3.26 -0.74 -22.54
N GLY A 312 -3.73 0.47 -22.86
CA GLY A 312 -5.10 0.91 -22.52
C GLY A 312 -5.37 1.02 -21.02
N GLY A 313 -4.33 1.14 -20.22
CA GLY A 313 -4.43 1.30 -18.77
C GLY A 313 -4.59 2.76 -18.34
N LYS A 314 -4.77 2.98 -17.03
CA LYS A 314 -4.86 4.32 -16.42
C LYS A 314 -3.49 4.75 -15.93
N TYR A 315 -3.18 6.02 -16.12
CA TYR A 315 -2.02 6.69 -15.57
C TYR A 315 -2.42 7.58 -14.40
N VAL A 316 -1.75 7.43 -13.26
CA VAL A 316 -1.96 8.27 -12.06
C VAL A 316 -0.61 8.73 -11.55
N ALA A 317 -0.32 10.03 -11.65
CA ALA A 317 0.87 10.62 -11.04
C ALA A 317 0.59 11.01 -9.59
N ILE A 318 1.55 10.78 -8.72
CA ILE A 318 1.52 11.21 -7.32
C ILE A 318 2.70 12.15 -7.03
N ALA A 319 2.46 13.15 -6.19
CA ALA A 319 3.49 14.11 -5.78
C ALA A 319 4.29 13.59 -4.58
N LYS A 320 3.67 12.80 -3.70
CA LYS A 320 4.28 12.24 -2.50
C LYS A 320 4.02 10.74 -2.41
N TYR A 321 5.00 9.98 -1.93
CA TYR A 321 4.85 8.52 -1.72
C TYR A 321 3.65 8.16 -0.84
N SER A 322 3.27 9.01 0.12
CA SER A 322 2.10 8.80 0.99
C SER A 322 0.75 8.78 0.24
N GLU A 323 0.71 9.24 -1.00
CA GLU A 323 -0.49 9.23 -1.86
C GLU A 323 -0.67 7.89 -2.60
N ALA A 324 0.37 7.04 -2.65
CA ALA A 324 0.35 5.76 -3.36
C ALA A 324 -0.85 4.85 -2.96
N PRO A 325 -1.21 4.71 -1.68
CA PRO A 325 -2.38 3.92 -1.28
C PRO A 325 -3.71 4.47 -1.82
N ARG A 326 -3.86 5.79 -1.87
CA ARG A 326 -5.07 6.43 -2.43
C ARG A 326 -5.13 6.27 -3.95
N ALA A 327 -4.00 6.37 -4.63
CA ALA A 327 -3.88 6.14 -6.07
C ALA A 327 -4.27 4.69 -6.42
N LEU A 328 -3.83 3.70 -5.63
CA LEU A 328 -4.23 2.31 -5.76
C LEU A 328 -5.75 2.15 -5.66
N MET A 329 -6.36 2.69 -4.60
CA MET A 329 -7.81 2.60 -4.40
C MET A 329 -8.60 3.28 -5.51
N LYS A 330 -8.11 4.42 -6.05
CA LYS A 330 -8.71 5.09 -7.20
C LYS A 330 -8.73 4.20 -8.45
N ILE A 331 -7.67 3.44 -8.70
CA ILE A 331 -7.59 2.48 -9.80
C ILE A 331 -8.54 1.30 -9.54
N LEU A 332 -8.49 0.70 -8.36
CA LEU A 332 -9.29 -0.49 -8.01
C LEU A 332 -10.81 -0.22 -8.02
N ARG A 333 -11.24 0.98 -7.65
CA ARG A 333 -12.67 1.39 -7.64
C ARG A 333 -13.18 1.88 -8.99
N SER A 334 -12.29 2.08 -9.96
CA SER A 334 -12.72 2.55 -11.29
C SER A 334 -13.40 1.42 -12.06
N PRO A 335 -14.41 1.71 -12.90
CA PRO A 335 -14.98 0.71 -13.80
C PRO A 335 -13.91 0.17 -14.75
N TRP A 336 -13.91 -1.12 -14.93
CA TRP A 336 -12.89 -1.91 -15.68
C TRP A 336 -13.30 -2.15 -17.12
#